data_5f4da960ab48cc2a3a2afc979b2fa7fc
#
_entry.id   5f4da960ab48cc2a3a2afc979b2fa7fc
#
_cell.length_a   1.000
_cell.length_b   1.000
_cell.length_c   1.000
_cell.angle_alpha   90.00
_cell.angle_beta   90.00
_cell.angle_gamma   90.00
#
_symmetry.space_group_name_H-M   'P 1'
#
loop_
_entity.id
_entity.type
_entity.pdbx_description
1 polymer ?
#
loop_
_entity_poly.entity_id
_entity_poly.type
_entity_poly.pdbx_seq_one_letter_code
_entity_poly.pdbx_strand_id
1 'polypeptide(L)'
;ISQSKTTVKGTITPGNITFSQEVDLQAGETKTVKFDKRYFPQMVVNNPKLWWPNGYGEPHLYTCRLEVVNDGKTSETEEFRFGIRQYSYDKKGGVFHLYINGVPVFVKGSDWGMSEYMLRSNPEHIRTWVKLNKEMNFNMIRNWLGSVTEKQFYESCDELGIMIWDDFWINSNPNLPYDLNAFNNNRDRKSVV
;
A
#
# COMPACT_ATOMS: atom_id res chain seq x y z
N ILE A 1 -33.63 20.79 -8.03
CA ILE A 1 -32.55 19.92 -7.51
C ILE A 1 -31.78 19.47 -8.75
N SER A 2 -30.61 20.06 -9.03
CA SER A 2 -29.83 19.71 -10.22
C SER A 2 -29.13 18.37 -9.94
N GLN A 3 -29.43 17.39 -10.76
CA GLN A 3 -28.67 16.14 -10.86
C GLN A 3 -27.36 16.49 -11.61
N SER A 4 -26.22 16.24 -10.99
CA SER A 4 -24.93 16.46 -11.66
C SER A 4 -24.42 15.15 -12.23
N LYS A 5 -23.97 15.19 -13.46
CA LYS A 5 -23.32 14.07 -14.14
C LYS A 5 -21.83 14.05 -13.76
N THR A 6 -21.47 13.10 -12.91
CA THR A 6 -20.10 12.95 -12.41
C THR A 6 -19.45 11.77 -13.10
N THR A 7 -18.23 11.93 -13.59
CA THR A 7 -17.41 10.83 -14.14
C THR A 7 -16.19 10.62 -13.26
N VAL A 8 -15.98 9.42 -12.80
CA VAL A 8 -14.72 9.01 -12.16
C VAL A 8 -13.83 8.36 -13.22
N LYS A 9 -12.64 8.91 -13.43
CA LYS A 9 -11.64 8.40 -14.37
C LYS A 9 -10.41 7.91 -13.63
N GLY A 10 -9.77 6.88 -14.17
CA GLY A 10 -8.47 6.42 -13.69
C GLY A 10 -7.50 6.19 -14.83
N THR A 11 -6.22 6.47 -14.56
CA THR A 11 -5.12 6.19 -15.48
C THR A 11 -3.99 5.52 -14.72
N ILE A 12 -3.50 4.37 -15.20
CA ILE A 12 -2.36 3.66 -14.63
C ILE A 12 -1.17 3.80 -15.57
N THR A 13 -0.03 4.21 -15.03
CA THR A 13 1.24 4.33 -15.72
C THR A 13 2.35 3.54 -15.01
N PRO A 14 3.32 2.94 -15.71
CA PRO A 14 3.39 2.81 -17.18
C PRO A 14 2.31 1.87 -17.73
N GLY A 15 2.03 1.99 -19.03
CA GLY A 15 1.05 1.16 -19.73
C GLY A 15 -0.16 1.94 -20.22
N ASN A 16 -0.37 3.17 -19.71
CA ASN A 16 -1.46 4.08 -20.10
C ASN A 16 -2.84 3.40 -20.08
N ILE A 17 -3.09 2.58 -19.05
CA ILE A 17 -4.35 1.88 -18.86
C ILE A 17 -5.36 2.88 -18.33
N THR A 18 -6.42 3.14 -19.08
CA THR A 18 -7.48 4.07 -18.72
C THR A 18 -8.78 3.34 -18.44
N PHE A 19 -9.53 3.82 -17.48
CA PHE A 19 -10.85 3.35 -17.14
C PHE A 19 -11.71 4.50 -16.62
N SER A 20 -13.02 4.44 -16.83
CA SER A 20 -13.92 5.47 -16.36
C SER A 20 -15.32 4.92 -16.13
N GLN A 21 -16.06 5.55 -15.22
CA GLN A 21 -17.44 5.24 -14.93
C GLN A 21 -18.22 6.52 -14.68
N GLU A 22 -19.38 6.66 -15.32
CA GLU A 22 -20.35 7.73 -15.03
C GLU A 22 -21.17 7.34 -13.81
N VAL A 23 -21.44 8.32 -12.97
CA VAL A 23 -22.21 8.18 -11.73
C VAL A 23 -23.18 9.35 -11.62
N ASP A 24 -24.46 9.05 -11.52
CA ASP A 24 -25.47 10.05 -11.19
C ASP A 24 -25.54 10.23 -9.68
N LEU A 25 -25.32 11.44 -9.21
CA LEU A 25 -25.37 11.80 -7.79
C LEU A 25 -26.52 12.79 -7.54
N GLN A 26 -27.25 12.55 -6.47
CA GLN A 26 -28.22 13.49 -5.93
C GLN A 26 -27.59 14.38 -4.86
N ALA A 27 -28.21 15.50 -4.56
CA ALA A 27 -27.69 16.40 -3.53
C ALA A 27 -27.58 15.67 -2.17
N GLY A 28 -26.38 15.69 -1.59
CA GLY A 28 -26.09 15.00 -0.31
C GLY A 28 -25.87 13.48 -0.43
N GLU A 29 -25.91 12.92 -1.62
CA GLU A 29 -25.71 11.48 -1.83
C GLU A 29 -24.20 11.13 -1.87
N THR A 30 -23.85 10.00 -1.26
CA THR A 30 -22.51 9.40 -1.36
C THR A 30 -22.62 8.05 -2.06
N LYS A 31 -21.80 7.85 -3.10
CA LYS A 31 -21.70 6.56 -3.81
C LYS A 31 -20.28 6.03 -3.82
N THR A 32 -20.15 4.72 -3.66
CA THR A 32 -18.88 4.02 -3.85
C THR A 32 -18.79 3.51 -5.28
N VAL A 33 -17.76 3.96 -6.00
CA VAL A 33 -17.42 3.46 -7.34
C VAL A 33 -16.38 2.37 -7.21
N LYS A 34 -16.62 1.21 -7.84
CA LYS A 34 -15.71 0.08 -7.80
C LYS A 34 -15.30 -0.32 -9.22
N PHE A 35 -14.02 -0.21 -9.50
CA PHE A 35 -13.44 -0.73 -10.72
C PHE A 35 -13.00 -2.18 -10.52
N ASP A 36 -13.55 -3.09 -11.28
CA ASP A 36 -13.29 -4.53 -11.18
C ASP A 36 -12.92 -5.07 -12.57
N LYS A 37 -11.91 -5.93 -12.65
CA LYS A 37 -11.42 -6.52 -13.90
C LYS A 37 -12.50 -7.22 -14.74
N ARG A 38 -13.61 -7.64 -14.12
CA ARG A 38 -14.74 -8.25 -14.83
C ARG A 38 -15.47 -7.26 -15.74
N TYR A 39 -15.49 -5.99 -15.36
CA TYR A 39 -16.13 -4.89 -16.10
C TYR A 39 -15.11 -4.01 -16.82
N PHE A 40 -13.86 -4.02 -16.36
CA PHE A 40 -12.75 -3.25 -16.90
C PHE A 40 -11.57 -4.19 -17.24
N PRO A 41 -11.70 -5.05 -18.29
CA PRO A 41 -10.68 -6.05 -18.64
C PRO A 41 -9.31 -5.43 -18.97
N GLN A 42 -9.27 -4.16 -19.38
CA GLN A 42 -8.03 -3.43 -19.59
C GLN A 42 -7.17 -3.25 -18.31
N MET A 43 -7.75 -3.45 -17.13
CA MET A 43 -7.00 -3.45 -15.86
C MET A 43 -6.18 -4.73 -15.65
N VAL A 44 -6.36 -5.74 -16.50
CA VAL A 44 -5.53 -6.94 -16.48
C VAL A 44 -4.23 -6.67 -17.23
N VAL A 45 -3.15 -6.53 -16.48
CA VAL A 45 -1.81 -6.29 -17.04
C VAL A 45 -1.18 -7.64 -17.37
N ASN A 46 -0.93 -7.89 -18.66
CA ASN A 46 -0.20 -9.07 -19.09
C ASN A 46 1.32 -8.84 -18.91
N ASN A 47 2.01 -9.82 -18.33
CA ASN A 47 3.44 -9.75 -18.03
C ASN A 47 3.84 -8.44 -17.31
N PRO A 48 3.25 -8.15 -16.15
CA PRO A 48 3.55 -6.92 -15.43
C PRO A 48 5.01 -6.91 -14.96
N LYS A 49 5.60 -5.73 -14.86
CA LYS A 49 6.82 -5.56 -14.10
C LYS A 49 6.47 -5.72 -12.62
N LEU A 50 7.05 -6.74 -11.99
CA LEU A 50 6.73 -7.08 -10.61
C LEU A 50 7.56 -6.21 -9.64
N TRP A 51 6.97 -5.94 -8.49
CA TRP A 51 7.70 -5.39 -7.36
C TRP A 51 8.48 -6.50 -6.65
N TRP A 52 9.75 -6.24 -6.34
CA TRP A 52 10.61 -7.19 -5.65
C TRP A 52 11.25 -6.59 -4.40
N PRO A 53 11.44 -7.38 -3.34
CA PRO A 53 12.20 -6.95 -2.18
C PRO A 53 13.69 -6.81 -2.50
N ASN A 54 14.36 -5.97 -1.73
CA ASN A 54 15.80 -5.71 -1.87
C ASN A 54 16.61 -7.01 -1.90
N GLY A 55 17.50 -7.12 -2.89
CA GLY A 55 18.32 -8.30 -3.17
C GLY A 55 17.65 -9.38 -4.03
N TYR A 56 16.39 -9.19 -4.46
CA TYR A 56 15.66 -10.15 -5.31
C TYR A 56 15.25 -9.57 -6.65
N GLY A 57 15.32 -8.28 -6.84
CA GLY A 57 14.99 -7.59 -8.09
C GLY A 57 14.65 -6.12 -7.84
N GLU A 58 14.09 -5.47 -8.88
CA GLU A 58 13.73 -4.07 -8.82
C GLU A 58 12.34 -3.88 -8.18
N PRO A 59 12.18 -2.93 -7.24
CA PRO A 59 10.89 -2.62 -6.63
C PRO A 59 10.04 -1.75 -7.57
N HIS A 60 9.55 -2.33 -8.66
CA HIS A 60 8.81 -1.59 -9.68
C HIS A 60 7.47 -1.10 -9.16
N LEU A 61 7.19 0.19 -9.32
CA LEU A 61 5.94 0.83 -8.93
C LEU A 61 5.19 1.36 -10.16
N TYR A 62 3.88 1.18 -10.13
CA TYR A 62 2.92 1.81 -11.02
C TYR A 62 2.32 3.02 -10.32
N THR A 63 1.92 4.01 -11.09
CA THR A 63 1.18 5.17 -10.59
C THR A 63 -0.26 5.10 -11.08
N CYS A 64 -1.21 5.21 -10.17
CA CYS A 64 -2.62 5.37 -10.49
C CYS A 64 -3.04 6.80 -10.19
N ARG A 65 -3.57 7.49 -11.20
CA ARG A 65 -4.18 8.79 -11.07
C ARG A 65 -5.68 8.67 -11.23
N LEU A 66 -6.41 9.11 -10.23
CA LEU A 66 -7.87 9.19 -10.23
C LEU A 66 -8.32 10.64 -10.39
N GLU A 67 -9.33 10.87 -11.18
CA GLU A 67 -9.91 12.18 -11.41
C GLU A 67 -11.44 12.11 -11.29
N VAL A 68 -12.01 13.04 -10.54
CA VAL A 68 -13.45 13.26 -10.51
C VAL A 68 -13.78 14.43 -11.42
N VAL A 69 -14.61 14.19 -12.43
CA VAL A 69 -14.98 15.18 -13.45
C VAL A 69 -16.48 15.47 -13.33
N ASN A 70 -16.81 16.73 -13.07
CA ASN A 70 -18.18 17.24 -13.01
C ASN A 70 -18.40 18.23 -14.15
N ASP A 71 -19.41 18.01 -14.95
CA ASP A 71 -19.77 18.88 -16.10
C ASP A 71 -18.56 19.22 -17.00
N GLY A 72 -17.72 18.19 -17.26
CA GLY A 72 -16.52 18.32 -18.10
C GLY A 72 -15.32 19.00 -17.44
N LYS A 73 -15.39 19.37 -16.16
CA LYS A 73 -14.29 19.96 -15.40
C LYS A 73 -13.81 19.01 -14.31
N THR A 74 -12.50 18.82 -14.19
CA THR A 74 -11.92 18.06 -13.10
C THR A 74 -12.09 18.83 -11.79
N SER A 75 -12.81 18.25 -10.85
CA SER A 75 -13.08 18.82 -9.52
C SER A 75 -12.08 18.34 -8.48
N GLU A 76 -11.58 17.10 -8.63
CA GLU A 76 -10.65 16.49 -7.68
C GLU A 76 -9.69 15.54 -8.43
N THR A 77 -8.46 15.45 -7.92
CA THR A 77 -7.45 14.52 -8.42
C THR A 77 -6.74 13.88 -7.26
N GLU A 78 -6.62 12.56 -7.28
CA GLU A 78 -5.80 11.81 -6.34
C GLU A 78 -4.79 10.95 -7.12
N GLU A 79 -3.57 10.87 -6.61
CA GLU A 79 -2.52 10.04 -7.19
C GLU A 79 -1.86 9.19 -6.11
N PHE A 80 -1.70 7.90 -6.39
CA PHE A 80 -0.99 6.97 -5.54
C PHE A 80 -0.19 5.97 -6.35
N ARG A 81 0.85 5.40 -5.71
CA ARG A 81 1.70 4.38 -6.32
C ARG A 81 1.40 3.01 -5.72
N PHE A 82 1.59 1.98 -6.50
CA PHE A 82 1.42 0.59 -6.05
C PHE A 82 2.36 -0.36 -6.79
N GLY A 83 2.78 -1.43 -6.11
CA GLY A 83 3.55 -2.51 -6.70
C GLY A 83 2.67 -3.72 -7.01
N ILE A 84 2.93 -4.39 -8.14
CA ILE A 84 2.28 -5.66 -8.46
C ILE A 84 3.17 -6.78 -7.91
N ARG A 85 2.68 -7.49 -6.90
CA ARG A 85 3.37 -8.61 -6.29
C ARG A 85 2.38 -9.65 -5.78
N GLN A 86 2.85 -10.88 -5.63
CA GLN A 86 2.16 -11.94 -4.93
C GLN A 86 3.02 -12.37 -3.74
N TYR A 87 2.44 -12.52 -2.58
CA TYR A 87 3.11 -13.16 -1.46
C TYR A 87 2.38 -14.44 -1.06
N SER A 88 3.14 -15.42 -0.60
CA SER A 88 2.62 -16.63 0.00
C SER A 88 3.58 -17.12 1.08
N TYR A 89 3.10 -18.00 1.94
CA TYR A 89 3.93 -18.59 2.98
C TYR A 89 3.52 -20.03 3.25
N ASP A 90 4.43 -20.79 3.81
CA ASP A 90 4.16 -22.11 4.38
C ASP A 90 4.87 -22.31 5.73
N LYS A 91 4.58 -23.40 6.38
CA LYS A 91 5.20 -23.80 7.67
C LYS A 91 5.73 -25.22 7.59
N LYS A 92 6.48 -25.55 6.56
CA LYS A 92 7.09 -26.87 6.39
C LYS A 92 8.13 -27.13 7.49
N GLY A 93 8.05 -28.28 8.13
CA GLY A 93 8.97 -28.65 9.22
C GLY A 93 8.91 -27.74 10.45
N GLY A 94 7.80 -27.01 10.66
CA GLY A 94 7.66 -26.04 11.76
C GLY A 94 8.37 -24.70 11.52
N VAL A 95 9.01 -24.53 10.37
CA VAL A 95 9.70 -23.29 9.96
C VAL A 95 8.82 -22.47 9.04
N PHE A 96 8.76 -21.17 9.29
CA PHE A 96 8.06 -20.22 8.43
C PHE A 96 8.89 -19.90 7.17
N HIS A 97 8.31 -20.13 6.00
CA HIS A 97 8.91 -19.78 4.73
C HIS A 97 8.05 -18.73 4.04
N LEU A 98 8.66 -17.62 3.63
CA LEU A 98 8.02 -16.55 2.88
C LEU A 98 8.41 -16.65 1.41
N TYR A 99 7.43 -16.46 0.52
CA TYR A 99 7.63 -16.41 -0.93
C TYR A 99 7.08 -15.10 -1.49
N ILE A 100 7.86 -14.44 -2.31
CA ILE A 100 7.43 -13.27 -3.08
C ILE A 100 7.51 -13.62 -4.56
N ASN A 101 6.40 -13.45 -5.27
CA ASN A 101 6.27 -13.82 -6.69
C ASN A 101 6.70 -15.28 -6.98
N GLY A 102 6.40 -16.18 -6.04
CA GLY A 102 6.77 -17.60 -6.12
C GLY A 102 8.24 -17.93 -5.77
N VAL A 103 9.07 -16.95 -5.47
CA VAL A 103 10.48 -17.13 -5.10
C VAL A 103 10.62 -17.11 -3.56
N PRO A 104 11.31 -18.10 -2.94
CA PRO A 104 11.55 -18.09 -1.51
C PRO A 104 12.45 -16.91 -1.12
N VAL A 105 12.04 -16.18 -0.08
CA VAL A 105 12.77 -15.01 0.41
C VAL A 105 13.32 -15.29 1.80
N PHE A 106 14.62 -15.16 1.96
CA PHE A 106 15.25 -15.14 3.26
C PHE A 106 15.13 -13.73 3.86
N VAL A 107 14.35 -13.62 4.94
CA VAL A 107 14.10 -12.35 5.61
C VAL A 107 15.34 -11.89 6.37
N LYS A 108 15.80 -10.69 6.05
CA LYS A 108 16.87 -9.97 6.73
C LYS A 108 16.34 -8.59 7.10
N GLY A 109 16.38 -8.24 8.37
CA GLY A 109 15.74 -7.00 8.77
C GLY A 109 16.10 -6.51 10.17
N SER A 110 15.47 -5.41 10.51
CA SER A 110 15.59 -4.73 11.80
C SER A 110 14.21 -4.33 12.32
N ASP A 111 14.16 -3.95 13.57
CA ASP A 111 12.98 -3.31 14.15
C ASP A 111 12.96 -1.80 13.85
N TRP A 112 11.78 -1.28 13.61
CA TRP A 112 11.49 0.14 13.54
C TRP A 112 10.68 0.52 14.79
N GLY A 113 11.32 1.22 15.69
CA GLY A 113 10.64 1.99 16.71
C GLY A 113 10.77 3.45 16.33
N MET A 114 9.75 4.27 16.52
CA MET A 114 9.88 5.70 16.28
C MET A 114 11.08 6.24 17.03
N SER A 115 12.16 6.53 16.31
CA SER A 115 13.45 6.88 16.88
C SER A 115 13.55 8.34 17.30
N GLU A 116 12.49 9.09 17.06
CA GLU A 116 12.55 10.54 17.21
C GLU A 116 12.04 11.00 18.55
N TYR A 117 12.89 11.66 19.27
CA TYR A 117 12.51 12.35 20.50
C TYR A 117 11.41 13.36 20.20
N MET A 118 10.30 13.28 20.91
CA MET A 118 9.10 14.10 20.72
C MET A 118 8.39 13.95 19.36
N LEU A 119 8.54 12.81 18.69
CA LEU A 119 7.89 12.50 17.42
C LEU A 119 8.20 13.50 16.27
N ARG A 120 9.41 14.03 16.24
CA ARG A 120 9.86 15.00 15.24
C ARG A 120 10.48 14.36 14.01
N SER A 121 9.86 13.29 13.51
CA SER A 121 10.32 12.65 12.28
C SER A 121 9.96 13.51 11.07
N ASN A 122 10.93 13.93 10.29
CA ASN A 122 10.66 14.56 9.01
C ASN A 122 10.81 13.54 7.87
N PRO A 123 10.17 13.80 6.70
CA PRO A 123 10.19 12.86 5.58
C PRO A 123 11.60 12.48 5.07
N GLU A 124 12.54 13.40 5.07
CA GLU A 124 13.92 13.15 4.63
C GLU A 124 14.67 12.20 5.57
N HIS A 125 14.52 12.37 6.87
CA HIS A 125 15.12 11.49 7.87
C HIS A 125 14.56 10.07 7.73
N ILE A 126 13.23 9.95 7.64
CA ILE A 126 12.58 8.65 7.46
C ILE A 126 13.12 7.95 6.21
N ARG A 127 13.16 8.65 5.07
CA ARG A 127 13.71 8.11 3.83
C ARG A 127 15.18 7.68 3.97
N THR A 128 15.97 8.48 4.66
CA THR A 128 17.39 8.17 4.90
C THR A 128 17.54 6.89 5.71
N TRP A 129 16.77 6.71 6.77
CA TRP A 129 16.83 5.52 7.60
C TRP A 129 16.39 4.27 6.84
N VAL A 130 15.32 4.34 6.05
CA VAL A 130 14.90 3.22 5.21
C VAL A 130 15.99 2.91 4.16
N LYS A 131 16.63 3.94 3.59
CA LYS A 131 17.74 3.77 2.65
C LYS A 131 18.94 3.07 3.30
N LEU A 132 19.30 3.44 4.53
CA LEU A 132 20.38 2.77 5.28
C LEU A 132 20.07 1.28 5.50
N ASN A 133 18.83 0.92 5.82
CA ASN A 133 18.41 -0.48 5.91
C ASN A 133 18.62 -1.22 4.59
N LYS A 134 18.26 -0.61 3.44
CA LYS A 134 18.54 -1.16 2.12
C LYS A 134 20.04 -1.36 1.88
N GLU A 135 20.86 -0.37 2.20
CA GLU A 135 22.32 -0.41 2.02
C GLU A 135 22.99 -1.48 2.90
N MET A 136 22.41 -1.79 4.06
CA MET A 136 22.81 -2.93 4.90
C MET A 136 22.31 -4.29 4.37
N ASN A 137 21.75 -4.33 3.16
CA ASN A 137 21.15 -5.53 2.54
C ASN A 137 19.96 -6.10 3.30
N PHE A 138 19.25 -5.30 4.07
CA PHE A 138 17.98 -5.69 4.64
C PHE A 138 16.87 -5.62 3.59
N ASN A 139 15.88 -6.49 3.73
CA ASN A 139 14.72 -6.56 2.85
C ASN A 139 13.39 -6.48 3.60
N MET A 140 13.44 -6.36 4.92
CA MET A 140 12.26 -6.21 5.77
C MET A 140 12.57 -5.31 6.97
N ILE A 141 11.56 -4.55 7.38
CA ILE A 141 11.56 -3.80 8.63
C ILE A 141 10.30 -4.21 9.41
N ARG A 142 10.48 -4.60 10.67
CA ARG A 142 9.36 -4.80 11.58
C ARG A 142 8.97 -3.46 12.20
N ASN A 143 7.75 -3.00 11.92
CA ASN A 143 7.18 -1.83 12.56
C ASN A 143 6.67 -2.23 13.95
N TRP A 144 7.54 -2.06 14.93
CA TRP A 144 7.34 -2.55 16.28
C TRP A 144 6.19 -1.84 16.99
N LEU A 145 5.34 -2.61 17.67
CA LEU A 145 4.15 -2.15 18.39
C LEU A 145 3.11 -1.43 17.53
N GLY A 146 3.16 -1.56 16.22
CA GLY A 146 2.25 -0.83 15.32
C GLY A 146 2.32 0.67 15.56
N SER A 147 3.52 1.18 15.85
CA SER A 147 3.76 2.62 15.96
C SER A 147 3.07 3.33 14.81
N VAL A 148 2.32 4.39 15.11
CA VAL A 148 1.72 5.21 14.05
C VAL A 148 2.87 5.76 13.23
N THR A 149 2.99 5.23 12.01
CA THR A 149 4.12 5.54 11.16
C THR A 149 3.67 6.51 10.08
N GLU A 150 4.51 7.49 9.82
CA GLU A 150 4.27 8.48 8.79
C GLU A 150 4.13 7.83 7.40
N LYS A 151 3.27 8.39 6.55
CA LYS A 151 3.07 7.94 5.16
C LYS A 151 4.40 7.75 4.43
N GLN A 152 5.36 8.66 4.66
CA GLN A 152 6.70 8.61 4.07
C GLN A 152 7.47 7.33 4.38
N PHE A 153 7.22 6.68 5.53
CA PHE A 153 7.85 5.39 5.85
C PHE A 153 7.42 4.31 4.86
N TYR A 154 6.11 4.17 4.65
CA TYR A 154 5.56 3.20 3.71
C TYR A 154 5.99 3.49 2.27
N GLU A 155 5.91 4.76 1.84
CA GLU A 155 6.33 5.18 0.50
C GLU A 155 7.82 4.90 0.25
N SER A 156 8.67 5.15 1.25
CA SER A 156 10.09 4.84 1.15
C SER A 156 10.37 3.35 1.09
N CYS A 157 9.63 2.54 1.85
CA CYS A 157 9.74 1.09 1.81
C CYS A 157 9.32 0.53 0.44
N ASP A 158 8.22 1.04 -0.12
CA ASP A 158 7.75 0.65 -1.46
C ASP A 158 8.79 0.98 -2.54
N GLU A 159 9.36 2.20 -2.51
CA GLU A 159 10.37 2.65 -3.47
C GLU A 159 11.69 1.89 -3.36
N LEU A 160 12.09 1.52 -2.16
CA LEU A 160 13.40 0.96 -1.87
C LEU A 160 13.41 -0.58 -1.81
N GLY A 161 12.24 -1.22 -1.95
CA GLY A 161 12.13 -2.66 -1.91
C GLY A 161 12.23 -3.24 -0.50
N ILE A 162 11.73 -2.52 0.50
CA ILE A 162 11.72 -2.98 1.88
C ILE A 162 10.32 -3.47 2.22
N MET A 163 10.20 -4.74 2.58
CA MET A 163 8.95 -5.29 3.12
C MET A 163 8.72 -4.77 4.54
N ILE A 164 7.46 -4.69 4.94
CA ILE A 164 7.09 -4.26 6.28
C ILE A 164 6.38 -5.40 6.99
N TRP A 165 6.85 -5.71 8.20
CA TRP A 165 6.13 -6.54 9.16
C TRP A 165 5.46 -5.62 10.16
N ASP A 166 4.19 -5.36 9.99
CA ASP A 166 3.42 -4.49 10.87
C ASP A 166 2.88 -5.27 12.07
N ASP A 167 3.35 -4.94 13.26
CA ASP A 167 2.68 -5.36 14.48
C ASP A 167 1.36 -4.58 14.63
N PHE A 168 0.35 -5.20 15.19
CA PHE A 168 -0.80 -4.45 15.65
C PHE A 168 -0.43 -3.68 16.93
N TRP A 169 -1.06 -2.54 17.13
CA TRP A 169 -0.83 -1.62 18.27
C TRP A 169 -1.15 -2.20 19.66
N ILE A 170 -1.61 -3.44 19.73
CA ILE A 170 -1.87 -4.15 20.96
C ILE A 170 -0.55 -4.62 21.55
N ASN A 171 -0.08 -3.89 22.52
CA ASN A 171 1.07 -4.28 23.32
C ASN A 171 0.68 -5.45 24.27
N SER A 172 1.67 -6.05 24.88
CA SER A 172 1.63 -7.18 25.84
C SER A 172 0.75 -6.97 27.08
N ASN A 173 -0.24 -6.11 27.04
CA ASN A 173 -1.22 -5.96 28.11
C ASN A 173 -2.39 -6.94 27.89
N PRO A 174 -2.50 -8.03 28.68
CA PRO A 174 -3.54 -9.03 28.51
C PRO A 174 -4.96 -8.51 28.82
N ASN A 175 -5.08 -7.31 29.37
CA ASN A 175 -6.35 -6.71 29.79
C ASN A 175 -6.90 -5.68 28.79
N LEU A 176 -6.27 -5.53 27.63
CA LEU A 176 -6.84 -4.65 26.59
C LEU A 176 -8.10 -5.28 26.01
N PRO A 177 -9.21 -4.54 25.93
CA PRO A 177 -10.41 -5.04 25.28
C PRO A 177 -10.09 -5.28 23.80
N TYR A 178 -10.26 -6.50 23.35
CA TYR A 178 -10.14 -6.86 21.95
C TYR A 178 -11.37 -6.38 21.20
N ASP A 179 -11.32 -5.18 20.65
CA ASP A 179 -12.32 -4.74 19.68
C ASP A 179 -11.99 -5.33 18.30
N LEU A 180 -12.70 -6.40 17.95
CA LEU A 180 -12.56 -7.06 16.66
C LEU A 180 -12.83 -6.12 15.48
N ASN A 181 -13.67 -5.11 15.66
CA ASN A 181 -13.97 -4.13 14.62
C ASN A 181 -12.79 -3.18 14.39
N ALA A 182 -12.16 -2.69 15.46
CA ALA A 182 -10.94 -1.89 15.37
C ALA A 182 -9.80 -2.67 14.72
N PHE A 183 -9.68 -3.97 15.05
CA PHE A 183 -8.72 -4.87 14.41
C PHE A 183 -8.97 -5.03 12.91
N ASN A 184 -10.19 -5.33 12.52
CA ASN A 184 -10.55 -5.51 11.12
C ASN A 184 -10.34 -4.23 10.32
N ASN A 185 -10.73 -3.08 10.86
CA ASN A 185 -10.52 -1.78 10.21
C ASN A 185 -9.03 -1.47 10.01
N ASN A 186 -8.17 -1.79 10.97
CA ASN A 186 -6.73 -1.63 10.81
C ASN A 186 -6.12 -2.62 9.83
N ARG A 187 -6.58 -3.87 9.84
CA ARG A 187 -6.17 -4.87 8.85
C ARG A 187 -6.51 -4.42 7.43
N ASP A 188 -7.71 -3.91 7.22
CA ASP A 188 -8.16 -3.48 5.90
C ASP A 188 -7.40 -2.24 5.40
N ARG A 189 -6.98 -1.34 6.28
CA ARG A 189 -6.11 -0.21 5.93
C ARG A 189 -4.68 -0.64 5.57
N LYS A 190 -4.14 -1.67 6.23
CA LYS A 190 -2.78 -2.18 6.00
C LYS A 190 -2.69 -3.20 4.86
N SER A 191 -3.80 -3.77 4.42
CA SER A 191 -3.86 -4.73 3.32
C SER A 191 -3.98 -4.10 1.93
N VAL A 192 -4.03 -2.78 1.84
CA VAL A 192 -4.12 -2.03 0.57
C VAL A 192 -2.74 -1.66 0.01
N VAL A 193 -1.67 -2.21 0.59
CA VAL A 193 -0.30 -2.01 0.11
C VAL A 193 0.23 -3.27 -0.55
#